data_d411464a8ffcbcf817c3884a09ea4bbd
#
_entry.id   d411464a8ffcbcf817c3884a09ea4bbd
#
_cell.length_a   1.000
_cell.length_b   1.000
_cell.length_c   1.000
_cell.angle_alpha   90.00
_cell.angle_beta   90.00
_cell.angle_gamma   90.00
#
_symmetry.space_group_name_H-M   'P 1'
#
loop_
_entity.id
_entity.type
_entity.pdbx_description
1 polymer ?
#
loop_
_entity_poly.entity_id
_entity_poly.type
_entity_poly.pdbx_seq_one_letter_code
_entity_poly.pdbx_strand_id
1 'polypeptide(L)'
;MKTNTKIIATLGPSCSDPTVIDQMINNGANIFRLNMSHGDRDSKIKLYDLLKGFKLKDGERPTILTDLCGPKIRVNSNFIAIDISKDKNVILSSK
;
A
#
# COMPACT_ATOMS: atom_id res chain seq x y z
N MET A 1 9.13 24.99 8.95
CA MET A 1 7.95 25.62 8.31
C MET A 1 6.82 24.59 8.27
N LYS A 2 5.70 24.94 8.82
CA LYS A 2 4.54 24.06 8.80
C LYS A 2 3.85 24.21 7.43
N THR A 3 3.85 23.16 6.63
CA THR A 3 3.16 23.18 5.34
C THR A 3 1.69 22.83 5.52
N ASN A 4 0.80 23.50 4.80
CA ASN A 4 -0.63 23.18 4.81
C ASN A 4 -0.98 21.94 3.95
N THR A 5 -0.04 21.51 3.12
CA THR A 5 -0.20 20.33 2.27
C THR A 5 0.24 19.07 3.03
N LYS A 6 -0.60 18.05 3.04
CA LYS A 6 -0.28 16.73 3.56
C LYS A 6 0.16 15.81 2.41
N ILE A 7 1.22 15.04 2.65
CA ILE A 7 1.73 14.07 1.68
C ILE A 7 1.34 12.67 2.14
N ILE A 8 0.58 11.98 1.28
CA ILE A 8 0.21 10.58 1.48
C ILE A 8 1.17 9.71 0.68
N ALA A 9 1.88 8.84 1.37
CA ALA A 9 2.78 7.87 0.76
C ALA A 9 2.22 6.46 0.91
N THR A 10 2.01 5.76 -0.20
CA THR A 10 1.60 4.36 -0.18
C THR A 10 2.81 3.46 0.03
N LEU A 11 2.78 2.64 1.07
CA LEU A 11 3.84 1.66 1.32
C LEU A 11 3.62 0.39 0.51
N GLY A 12 4.69 -0.04 -0.13
CA GLY A 12 4.76 -1.28 -0.90
C GLY A 12 6.11 -1.97 -0.67
N PRO A 13 6.39 -3.08 -1.36
CA PRO A 13 7.62 -3.86 -1.14
C PRO A 13 8.92 -3.04 -1.29
N SER A 14 8.94 -2.06 -2.18
CA SER A 14 10.10 -1.22 -2.46
C SER A 14 10.37 -0.14 -1.40
N CYS A 15 9.42 0.12 -0.50
CA CYS A 15 9.52 1.21 0.47
C CYS A 15 9.03 0.82 1.88
N SER A 16 9.09 -0.47 2.20
CA SER A 16 8.72 -0.99 3.53
C SER A 16 9.90 -1.10 4.50
N ASP A 17 11.09 -0.75 4.05
CA ASP A 17 12.28 -0.72 4.89
C ASP A 17 12.22 0.47 5.87
N PRO A 18 12.57 0.28 7.16
CA PRO A 18 12.56 1.36 8.15
C PRO A 18 13.36 2.59 7.76
N THR A 19 14.52 2.39 7.13
CA THR A 19 15.40 3.49 6.69
C THR A 19 14.72 4.33 5.61
N VAL A 20 14.04 3.67 4.68
CA VAL A 20 13.29 4.36 3.61
C VAL A 20 12.13 5.13 4.18
N ILE A 21 11.37 4.54 5.13
CA ILE A 21 10.26 5.23 5.81
C ILE A 21 10.76 6.47 6.54
N ASP A 22 11.89 6.37 7.25
CA ASP A 22 12.50 7.52 7.93
C ASP A 22 12.87 8.64 6.94
N GLN A 23 13.48 8.29 5.81
CA GLN A 23 13.78 9.24 4.74
C GLN A 23 12.51 9.90 4.17
N MET A 24 11.43 9.15 3.99
CA MET A 24 10.15 9.69 3.53
C MET A 24 9.58 10.70 4.54
N ILE A 25 9.63 10.41 5.82
CA ILE A 25 9.23 11.32 6.90
C ILE A 25 10.09 12.59 6.88
N ASN A 26 11.40 12.44 6.77
CA ASN A 26 12.34 13.56 6.72
C ASN A 26 12.12 14.45 5.48
N ASN A 27 11.60 13.90 4.40
CA ASN A 27 11.23 14.61 3.20
C ASN A 27 9.77 15.08 3.15
N GLY A 28 9.03 14.95 4.26
CA GLY A 28 7.72 15.58 4.44
C GLY A 28 6.50 14.66 4.33
N ALA A 29 6.67 13.35 4.21
CA ALA A 29 5.54 12.42 4.27
C ALA A 29 4.91 12.44 5.66
N ASN A 30 3.59 12.63 5.72
CA ASN A 30 2.83 12.73 6.96
C ASN A 30 1.88 11.57 7.17
N ILE A 31 1.41 10.98 6.07
CA ILE A 31 0.37 9.95 6.05
C ILE A 31 0.91 8.76 5.26
N PHE A 32 0.80 7.58 5.85
CA PHE A 32 1.21 6.34 5.20
C PHE A 32 -0.01 5.48 4.90
N ARG A 33 -0.22 5.22 3.61
CA ARG A 33 -1.34 4.40 3.15
C ARG A 33 -0.91 2.93 3.06
N LEU A 34 -1.69 2.05 3.69
CA LEU A 34 -1.58 0.61 3.56
C LEU A 34 -2.71 0.10 2.67
N ASN A 35 -2.38 -0.36 1.47
CA ASN A 35 -3.36 -0.92 0.54
C ASN A 35 -3.64 -2.38 0.91
N MET A 36 -4.82 -2.64 1.47
CA MET A 36 -5.23 -3.97 1.92
C MET A 36 -5.64 -4.91 0.79
N SER A 37 -5.71 -4.40 -0.46
CA SER A 37 -5.96 -5.23 -1.65
C SER A 37 -4.72 -5.98 -2.15
N HIS A 38 -3.54 -5.68 -1.64
CA HIS A 38 -2.26 -6.26 -2.06
C HIS A 38 -1.45 -6.77 -0.87
N GLY A 39 -0.74 -7.88 -1.10
CA GLY A 39 0.09 -8.51 -0.10
C GLY A 39 -0.71 -9.32 0.92
N ASP A 40 0.01 -9.94 1.83
CA ASP A 40 -0.59 -10.74 2.90
C ASP A 40 -0.87 -9.90 4.16
N ARG A 41 -1.74 -10.43 5.01
CA ARG A 41 -2.16 -9.79 6.24
C ARG A 41 -1.00 -9.55 7.21
N ASP A 42 -0.12 -10.53 7.35
CA ASP A 42 0.95 -10.47 8.35
C ASP A 42 1.98 -9.40 8.01
N SER A 43 2.30 -9.23 6.73
CA SER A 43 3.14 -8.13 6.24
C SER A 43 2.51 -6.77 6.55
N LYS A 44 1.19 -6.65 6.41
CA LYS A 44 0.47 -5.39 6.72
C LYS A 44 0.47 -5.08 8.21
N ILE A 45 0.31 -6.08 9.05
CA ILE A 45 0.39 -5.92 10.51
C ILE A 45 1.79 -5.47 10.91
N LYS A 46 2.83 -6.08 10.37
CA LYS A 46 4.23 -5.69 10.63
C LYS A 46 4.50 -4.24 10.24
N LEU A 47 4.02 -3.80 9.06
CA LEU A 47 4.15 -2.41 8.62
C LEU A 47 3.39 -1.45 9.53
N TYR A 48 2.19 -1.80 9.94
CA TYR A 48 1.39 -1.01 10.87
C TYR A 48 2.12 -0.82 12.22
N ASP A 49 2.64 -1.91 12.78
CA ASP A 49 3.37 -1.85 14.04
C ASP A 49 4.68 -1.07 13.93
N LEU A 50 5.38 -1.22 12.82
CA LEU A 50 6.59 -0.44 12.51
C LEU A 50 6.27 1.06 12.46
N LEU A 51 5.22 1.47 11.77
CA LEU A 51 4.82 2.88 11.64
C LEU A 51 4.48 3.53 12.97
N LYS A 52 3.93 2.79 13.93
CA LYS A 52 3.65 3.31 15.27
C LYS A 52 4.90 3.76 16.04
N GLY A 53 6.06 3.23 15.67
CA GLY A 53 7.35 3.58 16.29
C GLY A 53 7.93 4.89 15.78
N PHE A 54 7.50 5.38 14.62
CA PHE A 54 8.03 6.62 14.03
C PHE A 54 7.37 7.88 14.61
N LYS A 55 8.09 8.98 14.49
CA LYS A 55 7.61 10.33 14.81
C LYS A 55 7.94 11.29 13.67
N LEU A 56 7.03 12.21 13.44
CA LEU A 56 7.22 13.34 12.53
C LEU A 56 8.14 14.38 13.17
N LYS A 57 8.59 15.37 12.39
CA LYS A 57 9.47 16.45 12.87
C LYS A 57 8.86 17.29 14.00
N ASP A 58 7.54 17.37 14.08
CA ASP A 58 6.82 18.07 15.14
C ASP A 58 6.56 17.18 16.37
N GLY A 59 7.05 15.95 16.39
CA GLY A 59 6.88 15.00 17.48
C GLY A 59 5.59 14.18 17.41
N GLU A 60 4.67 14.53 16.50
CA GLU A 60 3.44 13.77 16.28
C GLU A 60 3.73 12.41 15.61
N ARG A 61 2.79 11.49 15.73
CA ARG A 61 2.88 10.21 15.01
C ARG A 61 2.41 10.38 13.57
N PRO A 62 3.03 9.65 12.61
CA PRO A 62 2.48 9.61 11.27
C PRO A 62 1.06 9.03 11.30
N THR A 63 0.19 9.59 10.47
CA THR A 63 -1.15 9.05 10.29
C THR A 63 -1.07 7.79 9.44
N ILE A 64 -1.76 6.74 9.86
CA ILE A 64 -1.86 5.49 9.10
C ILE A 64 -3.24 5.43 8.45
N LEU A 65 -3.27 5.38 7.12
CA LEU A 65 -4.47 5.26 6.33
C LEU A 65 -4.59 3.82 5.81
N THR A 66 -5.47 3.04 6.40
CA THR A 66 -5.75 1.68 5.97
C THR A 66 -6.84 1.70 4.92
N ASP A 67 -6.46 1.42 3.66
CA ASP A 67 -7.37 1.37 2.52
C ASP A 67 -7.91 -0.05 2.37
N LEU A 68 -9.13 -0.26 2.83
CA LEU A 68 -9.77 -1.58 2.84
C LEU A 68 -10.17 -2.00 1.43
N CYS A 69 -9.97 -3.30 1.13
CA CYS A 69 -10.49 -3.87 -0.10
C CYS A 69 -12.01 -3.94 -0.04
N GLY A 70 -12.67 -3.23 -0.97
CA GLY A 70 -14.12 -3.37 -1.20
C GLY A 70 -14.44 -4.62 -2.02
N PRO A 71 -15.73 -4.87 -2.34
CA PRO A 71 -16.11 -5.92 -3.26
C PRO A 71 -15.55 -5.61 -4.65
N LYS A 72 -14.71 -6.50 -5.17
CA LYS A 72 -14.07 -6.36 -6.49
C LYS A 72 -14.35 -7.59 -7.33
N ILE A 73 -14.66 -7.37 -8.60
CA ILE A 73 -14.71 -8.43 -9.61
C ILE A 73 -13.29 -8.62 -10.13
N ARG A 74 -12.69 -9.76 -9.83
CA ARG A 74 -11.30 -10.09 -10.22
C ARG A 74 -11.21 -11.54 -10.65
N VAL A 75 -10.24 -11.83 -11.51
CA VAL A 75 -9.85 -13.21 -11.83
C VAL A 75 -9.32 -13.91 -10.58
N ASN A 76 -9.54 -15.22 -10.50
CA ASN A 76 -9.08 -16.02 -9.38
C ASN A 76 -7.54 -15.97 -9.28
N SER A 77 -7.02 -16.07 -8.05
CA SER A 77 -5.57 -16.12 -7.78
C SER A 77 -4.85 -17.29 -8.45
N ASN A 78 -5.57 -18.37 -8.76
CA ASN A 78 -5.05 -19.53 -9.47
C ASN A 78 -5.13 -19.39 -11.00
N PHE A 79 -5.42 -18.20 -11.50
CA PHE A 79 -5.52 -17.95 -12.93
C PHE A 79 -4.15 -18.10 -13.61
N ILE A 80 -4.11 -18.94 -14.64
CA ILE A 80 -2.93 -19.08 -15.50
C ILE A 80 -2.96 -17.93 -16.52
N ALA A 81 -1.86 -17.18 -16.63
CA ALA A 81 -1.77 -16.10 -17.60
C ALA A 81 -2.00 -16.60 -19.03
N ILE A 82 -2.92 -15.93 -19.73
CA ILE A 82 -3.27 -16.24 -21.12
C ILE A 82 -2.83 -15.05 -21.98
N ASP A 83 -2.09 -15.35 -23.05
CA ASP A 83 -1.77 -14.34 -24.06
C ASP A 83 -2.99 -14.11 -24.97
N ILE A 84 -3.53 -12.89 -24.91
CA ILE A 84 -4.67 -12.44 -25.71
C ILE A 84 -4.27 -11.47 -26.84
N SER A 85 -2.98 -11.36 -27.14
CA SER A 85 -2.44 -10.40 -28.13
C SER A 85 -2.81 -10.68 -29.57
N LYS A 86 -3.36 -11.84 -29.90
CA LYS A 86 -3.71 -12.27 -31.27
C LYS A 86 -5.13 -12.80 -31.33
N ASP A 87 -6.08 -11.94 -31.60
CA ASP A 87 -7.50 -12.24 -31.95
C ASP A 87 -8.13 -13.46 -31.26
N LYS A 88 -7.84 -13.64 -29.98
CA LYS A 88 -8.40 -14.74 -29.19
C LYS A 88 -9.65 -14.28 -28.47
N ASN A 89 -10.72 -15.01 -28.59
CA ASN A 89 -11.89 -14.85 -27.78
C ASN A 89 -11.64 -15.38 -26.38
N VAL A 90 -11.92 -14.56 -25.36
CA VAL A 90 -11.80 -14.95 -23.96
C VAL A 90 -13.19 -14.96 -23.34
N ILE A 91 -13.53 -16.07 -22.71
CA ILE A 91 -14.79 -16.22 -21.99
C ILE A 91 -14.50 -16.05 -20.50
N LEU A 92 -15.16 -15.10 -19.87
CA LEU A 92 -15.14 -14.94 -18.42
C LEU A 92 -16.35 -15.65 -17.83
N SER A 93 -16.12 -16.52 -16.86
CA SER A 93 -17.19 -17.25 -16.18
C SER A 93 -17.03 -17.15 -14.66
N SER A 94 -18.14 -17.24 -13.95
CA SER A 94 -18.21 -17.16 -12.48
C SER A 94 -18.09 -18.52 -11.79
N LYS A 95 -17.50 -19.52 -12.45
CA LYS A 95 -17.28 -20.83 -11.82
C LYS A 95 -16.08 -20.85 -10.91
#